data_a20d91f530b255cde583256143b49290
#
_entry.id   a20d91f530b255cde583256143b49290
#
_cell.length_a   1.000
_cell.length_b   1.000
_cell.length_c   1.000
_cell.angle_alpha   90.00
_cell.angle_beta   90.00
_cell.angle_gamma   90.00
#
_symmetry.space_group_name_H-M   'P 1'
#
loop_
_entity.id
_entity.type
_entity.pdbx_description
1 polymer ?
#
loop_
_entity_poly.entity_id
_entity_poly.type
_entity_poly.pdbx_seq_one_letter_code
_entity_poly.pdbx_strand_id
1 'polypeptide(L)'
;KKTYFVTFSETRPEIQAEHLTLPQKSLSQVHAEIGEVKKQKFMVRQQMSAVANSLLPVLEAGRVEVENEISLSKVHLSSEKTCGDVLHLMLGWVRADSTAPLTEYLNREHIYYEMEDPAFEDDVPVHITNGRFSSLFEPILKMYSLPNYNDLDPTQFFAPFFMLFFGLCMGDAGYGLLILLVGLILARKPAEEMKGYGKLAMWLGGATIVCGLATGTVFGIDLTQQDWAFIQPIKPFFLNDNGVGPIFGYSPMMVLSVIIGLVQVILGMILKGCKAIKNYGWPY
;
A
#
# COMPACT_ATOMS: atom_id res chain seq x y z
N LYS A 1 21.00 -4.45 -38.50
CA LYS A 1 22.34 -5.12 -38.50
C LYS A 1 23.37 -4.01 -38.66
N LYS A 2 24.34 -3.90 -37.71
CA LYS A 2 25.50 -3.00 -37.84
C LYS A 2 26.58 -3.80 -38.51
N THR A 3 27.18 -3.27 -39.58
CA THR A 3 28.32 -3.89 -40.28
C THR A 3 29.59 -3.12 -39.92
N TYR A 4 30.59 -3.80 -39.44
CA TYR A 4 31.88 -3.22 -39.09
C TYR A 4 32.88 -3.55 -40.21
N PHE A 5 33.69 -2.55 -40.60
CA PHE A 5 34.77 -2.73 -41.58
C PHE A 5 36.02 -1.98 -41.13
N VAL A 6 37.16 -2.45 -41.58
CA VAL A 6 38.48 -1.84 -41.32
C VAL A 6 39.06 -1.41 -42.66
N THR A 7 39.48 -0.14 -42.75
CA THR A 7 40.17 0.37 -43.95
C THR A 7 41.64 0.67 -43.62
N PHE A 8 42.54 0.27 -44.49
CA PHE A 8 43.96 0.63 -44.45
C PHE A 8 44.21 1.68 -45.51
N SER A 9 44.60 2.87 -45.16
CA SER A 9 44.89 3.97 -46.10
C SER A 9 45.92 4.90 -45.48
N GLU A 10 46.81 5.45 -46.27
CA GLU A 10 47.84 6.41 -45.85
C GLU A 10 47.24 7.78 -45.51
N THR A 11 46.07 8.10 -46.02
CA THR A 11 45.32 9.32 -45.76
C THR A 11 43.99 8.96 -45.16
N ARG A 12 43.43 9.85 -44.27
CA ARG A 12 42.15 9.63 -43.60
C ARG A 12 41.03 9.56 -44.65
N PRO A 13 40.37 8.41 -44.85
CA PRO A 13 39.30 8.32 -45.84
C PRO A 13 38.07 9.10 -45.38
N GLU A 14 37.48 9.90 -46.26
CA GLU A 14 36.20 10.59 -46.07
C GLU A 14 35.05 9.58 -46.18
N ILE A 15 34.87 8.75 -45.17
CA ILE A 15 33.77 7.80 -45.11
C ILE A 15 32.78 8.30 -44.07
N GLN A 16 31.50 8.42 -44.41
CA GLN A 16 30.40 8.72 -43.47
C GLN A 16 30.10 7.49 -42.61
N ALA A 17 31.01 7.16 -41.70
CA ALA A 17 30.87 6.05 -40.74
C ALA A 17 31.34 6.52 -39.35
N GLU A 18 30.68 6.02 -38.32
CA GLU A 18 31.04 6.28 -36.93
C GLU A 18 32.43 5.68 -36.62
N HIS A 19 33.34 6.50 -36.16
CA HIS A 19 34.70 6.09 -35.84
C HIS A 19 34.72 5.35 -34.52
N LEU A 20 34.93 4.02 -34.53
CA LEU A 20 35.10 3.19 -33.35
C LEU A 20 36.58 3.15 -32.96
N THR A 21 36.89 3.72 -31.81
CA THR A 21 38.20 3.50 -31.18
C THR A 21 38.22 2.11 -30.54
N LEU A 22 39.17 1.28 -30.96
CA LEU A 22 39.35 -0.04 -30.37
C LEU A 22 39.75 0.10 -28.88
N PRO A 23 39.13 -0.67 -27.98
CA PRO A 23 39.50 -0.66 -26.58
C PRO A 23 40.93 -1.15 -26.40
N GLN A 24 41.69 -0.55 -25.50
CA GLN A 24 43.10 -0.94 -25.24
C GLN A 24 43.27 -2.36 -24.68
N LYS A 25 42.18 -2.95 -24.12
CA LYS A 25 42.18 -4.29 -23.53
C LYS A 25 41.53 -5.28 -24.47
N SER A 26 42.12 -6.46 -24.54
CA SER A 26 41.53 -7.58 -25.32
C SER A 26 40.23 -8.09 -24.68
N LEU A 27 39.37 -8.69 -25.48
CA LEU A 27 38.10 -9.28 -24.99
C LEU A 27 38.33 -10.30 -23.87
N SER A 28 39.39 -11.12 -23.98
CA SER A 28 39.76 -12.07 -22.95
C SER A 28 40.19 -11.43 -21.63
N GLN A 29 40.90 -10.32 -21.68
CA GLN A 29 41.29 -9.56 -20.47
C GLN A 29 40.06 -8.93 -19.80
N VAL A 30 39.15 -8.36 -20.56
CA VAL A 30 37.89 -7.81 -20.02
C VAL A 30 37.03 -8.89 -19.38
N HIS A 31 36.94 -10.06 -20.00
CA HIS A 31 36.23 -11.22 -19.42
C HIS A 31 36.88 -11.73 -18.13
N ALA A 32 38.20 -11.73 -18.04
CA ALA A 32 38.91 -12.11 -16.82
C ALA A 32 38.64 -11.08 -15.69
N GLU A 33 38.73 -9.77 -15.98
CA GLU A 33 38.43 -8.70 -15.02
C GLU A 33 36.97 -8.78 -14.53
N ILE A 34 36.01 -9.03 -15.43
CA ILE A 34 34.61 -9.23 -15.05
C ILE A 34 34.49 -10.44 -14.10
N GLY A 35 35.21 -11.51 -14.36
CA GLY A 35 35.25 -12.69 -13.49
C GLY A 35 35.77 -12.37 -12.10
N GLU A 36 36.85 -11.62 -12.01
CA GLU A 36 37.43 -11.20 -10.73
C GLU A 36 36.50 -10.27 -9.95
N VAL A 37 35.94 -9.27 -10.62
CA VAL A 37 34.99 -8.34 -9.98
C VAL A 37 33.73 -9.08 -9.49
N LYS A 38 33.26 -10.08 -10.23
CA LYS A 38 32.14 -10.94 -9.78
C LYS A 38 32.50 -11.74 -8.53
N LYS A 39 33.72 -12.29 -8.44
CA LYS A 39 34.23 -13.00 -7.25
C LYS A 39 34.32 -12.05 -6.05
N GLN A 40 34.94 -10.88 -6.23
CA GLN A 40 35.02 -9.86 -5.18
C GLN A 40 33.65 -9.44 -4.68
N LYS A 41 32.71 -9.17 -5.59
CA LYS A 41 31.33 -8.83 -5.24
C LYS A 41 30.64 -9.93 -4.41
N PHE A 42 30.88 -11.20 -4.79
CA PHE A 42 30.34 -12.34 -4.04
C PHE A 42 30.94 -12.42 -2.63
N MET A 43 32.27 -12.28 -2.49
CA MET A 43 32.94 -12.29 -1.20
C MET A 43 32.47 -11.15 -0.28
N VAL A 44 32.37 -9.93 -0.80
CA VAL A 44 31.86 -8.77 -0.04
C VAL A 44 30.41 -9.01 0.39
N ARG A 45 29.54 -9.53 -0.45
CA ARG A 45 28.18 -9.88 -0.07
C ARG A 45 28.11 -10.93 1.03
N GLN A 46 28.96 -11.94 0.97
CA GLN A 46 29.03 -12.96 2.02
C GLN A 46 29.50 -12.37 3.35
N GLN A 47 30.52 -11.51 3.32
CA GLN A 47 30.98 -10.79 4.52
C GLN A 47 29.90 -9.86 5.09
N MET A 48 29.22 -9.09 4.24
CA MET A 48 28.10 -8.26 4.67
C MET A 48 26.96 -9.09 5.30
N SER A 49 26.63 -10.22 4.72
CA SER A 49 25.61 -11.13 5.27
C SER A 49 26.03 -11.70 6.62
N ALA A 50 27.28 -12.09 6.78
CA ALA A 50 27.80 -12.58 8.05
C ALA A 50 27.75 -11.51 9.15
N VAL A 51 28.19 -10.28 8.82
CA VAL A 51 28.17 -9.13 9.73
C VAL A 51 26.72 -8.74 10.07
N ALA A 52 25.82 -8.72 9.07
CA ALA A 52 24.41 -8.42 9.30
C ALA A 52 23.77 -9.43 10.26
N ASN A 53 23.99 -10.72 10.05
CA ASN A 53 23.43 -11.77 10.91
C ASN A 53 23.92 -11.70 12.37
N SER A 54 25.11 -11.19 12.61
CA SER A 54 25.67 -11.05 13.96
C SER A 54 25.25 -9.73 14.64
N LEU A 55 25.21 -8.63 13.90
CA LEU A 55 24.94 -7.30 14.45
C LEU A 55 23.47 -6.92 14.48
N LEU A 56 22.65 -7.42 13.53
CA LEU A 56 21.24 -7.06 13.46
C LEU A 56 20.46 -7.37 14.75
N PRO A 57 20.61 -8.56 15.36
CA PRO A 57 19.92 -8.87 16.61
C PRO A 57 20.35 -7.97 17.77
N VAL A 58 21.64 -7.60 17.82
CA VAL A 58 22.16 -6.71 18.86
C VAL A 58 21.63 -5.29 18.70
N LEU A 59 21.58 -4.79 17.46
CA LEU A 59 21.01 -3.48 17.16
C LEU A 59 19.50 -3.43 17.42
N GLU A 60 18.77 -4.51 17.09
CA GLU A 60 17.35 -4.61 17.40
C GLU A 60 17.07 -4.64 18.89
N ALA A 61 17.85 -5.39 19.66
CA ALA A 61 17.77 -5.39 21.12
C ALA A 61 18.06 -4.00 21.72
N GLY A 62 19.14 -3.35 21.28
CA GLY A 62 19.47 -1.98 21.70
C GLY A 62 18.39 -0.96 21.30
N ARG A 63 17.76 -1.11 20.14
CA ARG A 63 16.66 -0.26 19.74
C ARG A 63 15.45 -0.40 20.67
N VAL A 64 15.09 -1.64 21.03
CA VAL A 64 13.98 -1.91 21.95
C VAL A 64 14.28 -1.32 23.34
N GLU A 65 15.51 -1.43 23.82
CA GLU A 65 15.93 -0.86 25.11
C GLU A 65 15.78 0.68 25.10
N VAL A 66 16.28 1.35 24.08
CA VAL A 66 16.14 2.81 23.92
C VAL A 66 14.68 3.22 23.76
N GLU A 67 13.86 2.48 23.01
CA GLU A 67 12.43 2.74 22.88
C GLU A 67 11.70 2.60 24.23
N ASN A 68 12.08 1.64 25.06
CA ASN A 68 11.55 1.49 26.40
C ASN A 68 11.95 2.65 27.31
N GLU A 69 13.20 3.10 27.28
CA GLU A 69 13.66 4.28 28.05
C GLU A 69 12.93 5.57 27.62
N ILE A 70 12.74 5.77 26.30
CA ILE A 70 11.95 6.89 25.76
C ILE A 70 10.51 6.81 26.26
N SER A 71 9.92 5.63 26.26
CA SER A 71 8.54 5.42 26.71
C SER A 71 8.40 5.71 28.20
N LEU A 72 9.36 5.23 29.01
CA LEU A 72 9.41 5.52 30.45
C LEU A 72 9.55 7.01 30.71
N SER A 73 10.45 7.67 30.00
CA SER A 73 10.66 9.12 30.12
C SER A 73 9.41 9.93 29.73
N LYS A 74 8.70 9.51 28.69
CA LYS A 74 7.40 10.11 28.29
C LYS A 74 6.34 9.95 29.38
N VAL A 75 6.27 8.77 30.00
CA VAL A 75 5.34 8.51 31.14
C VAL A 75 5.69 9.41 32.33
N HIS A 76 6.95 9.54 32.67
CA HIS A 76 7.38 10.45 33.74
C HIS A 76 7.02 11.93 33.45
N LEU A 77 7.14 12.35 32.18
CA LEU A 77 6.79 13.72 31.76
C LEU A 77 5.28 13.96 31.74
N SER A 78 4.48 12.93 31.45
CA SER A 78 3.01 13.02 31.41
C SER A 78 2.36 12.76 32.77
N SER A 79 3.10 12.28 33.78
CA SER A 79 2.56 12.10 35.12
C SER A 79 2.37 13.43 35.81
N GLU A 80 1.18 13.69 36.30
CA GLU A 80 0.92 14.85 37.17
C GLU A 80 1.44 14.57 38.57
N LYS A 81 2.30 15.47 39.06
CA LYS A 81 2.83 15.40 40.40
C LYS A 81 1.93 16.17 41.36
N THR A 82 1.34 15.49 42.29
CA THR A 82 0.40 16.04 43.28
C THR A 82 0.95 15.85 44.68
N CYS A 83 0.56 16.69 45.63
CA CYS A 83 0.97 16.60 47.04
C CYS A 83 2.49 16.67 47.29
N GLY A 84 3.20 17.62 46.66
CA GLY A 84 4.62 17.88 46.93
C GLY A 84 5.56 16.80 46.41
N ASP A 85 5.35 16.30 45.21
CA ASP A 85 6.14 15.24 44.52
C ASP A 85 6.05 13.84 45.16
N VAL A 86 5.11 13.59 46.05
CA VAL A 86 4.96 12.28 46.74
C VAL A 86 4.00 11.37 45.98
N LEU A 87 3.02 11.94 45.28
CA LEU A 87 2.01 11.18 44.53
C LEU A 87 2.14 11.43 43.02
N HIS A 88 2.32 10.35 42.26
CA HIS A 88 2.31 10.37 40.80
C HIS A 88 0.96 9.85 40.30
N LEU A 89 0.20 10.72 39.63
CA LEU A 89 -1.05 10.33 38.96
C LEU A 89 -0.78 10.11 37.49
N MET A 90 -1.18 8.96 36.97
CA MET A 90 -1.10 8.62 35.54
C MET A 90 -2.49 8.30 35.03
N LEU A 91 -2.88 8.99 33.96
CA LEU A 91 -4.10 8.69 33.18
C LEU A 91 -3.70 7.95 31.92
N GLY A 92 -4.46 6.94 31.56
CA GLY A 92 -4.20 6.17 30.36
C GLY A 92 -5.41 5.39 29.88
N TRP A 93 -5.37 4.96 28.65
CA TRP A 93 -6.43 4.18 28.02
C TRP A 93 -5.98 2.72 27.90
N VAL A 94 -6.87 1.80 28.25
CA VAL A 94 -6.64 0.36 28.13
C VAL A 94 -7.72 -0.27 27.23
N ARG A 95 -7.32 -1.22 26.42
CA ARG A 95 -8.26 -1.99 25.61
C ARG A 95 -9.07 -2.94 26.49
N ALA A 96 -10.35 -3.12 26.17
CA ALA A 96 -11.25 -3.98 26.93
C ALA A 96 -10.76 -5.45 27.05
N ASP A 97 -10.06 -5.95 26.01
CA ASP A 97 -9.46 -7.30 26.00
C ASP A 97 -8.21 -7.42 26.90
N SER A 98 -7.59 -6.29 27.25
CA SER A 98 -6.37 -6.21 28.07
C SER A 98 -6.63 -5.72 29.50
N THR A 99 -7.88 -5.51 29.90
CA THR A 99 -8.24 -5.06 31.25
C THR A 99 -7.90 -6.12 32.30
N ALA A 100 -8.26 -7.39 32.08
CA ALA A 100 -8.02 -8.45 33.02
C ALA A 100 -6.52 -8.66 33.33
N PRO A 101 -5.61 -8.82 32.35
CA PRO A 101 -4.18 -8.95 32.64
C PRO A 101 -3.58 -7.69 33.28
N LEU A 102 -4.07 -6.48 32.92
CA LEU A 102 -3.61 -5.25 33.54
C LEU A 102 -4.03 -5.18 35.02
N THR A 103 -5.27 -5.52 35.32
CA THR A 103 -5.79 -5.55 36.70
C THR A 103 -5.01 -6.54 37.55
N GLU A 104 -4.70 -7.73 37.05
CA GLU A 104 -3.86 -8.70 37.73
C GLU A 104 -2.46 -8.17 38.03
N TYR A 105 -1.85 -7.50 37.03
CA TYR A 105 -0.54 -6.86 37.18
C TYR A 105 -0.56 -5.78 38.26
N LEU A 106 -1.51 -4.83 38.21
CA LEU A 106 -1.61 -3.73 39.17
C LEU A 106 -1.84 -4.20 40.59
N ASN A 107 -2.67 -5.23 40.79
CA ASN A 107 -2.90 -5.83 42.09
C ASN A 107 -1.66 -6.55 42.64
N ARG A 108 -0.88 -7.22 41.77
CA ARG A 108 0.38 -7.89 42.17
C ARG A 108 1.42 -6.88 42.62
N GLU A 109 1.51 -5.74 41.94
CA GLU A 109 2.45 -4.67 42.27
C GLU A 109 1.93 -3.71 43.36
N HIS A 110 0.74 -3.98 43.92
CA HIS A 110 0.08 -3.15 44.95
C HIS A 110 -0.11 -1.68 44.53
N ILE A 111 -0.39 -1.46 43.26
CA ILE A 111 -0.64 -0.12 42.72
C ILE A 111 -2.14 0.18 42.84
N TYR A 112 -2.48 1.33 43.43
CA TYR A 112 -3.87 1.80 43.45
C TYR A 112 -4.28 2.25 42.05
N TYR A 113 -5.43 1.82 41.59
CA TYR A 113 -6.00 2.19 40.32
C TYR A 113 -7.51 2.36 40.40
N GLU A 114 -8.03 3.19 39.54
CA GLU A 114 -9.45 3.39 39.30
C GLU A 114 -9.71 3.19 37.79
N MET A 115 -10.74 2.42 37.45
CA MET A 115 -11.11 2.15 36.06
C MET A 115 -12.54 2.62 35.84
N GLU A 116 -12.70 3.50 34.85
CA GLU A 116 -13.98 4.01 34.44
C GLU A 116 -14.17 3.80 32.94
N ASP A 117 -15.43 3.65 32.51
CA ASP A 117 -15.75 3.64 31.09
C ASP A 117 -15.61 5.06 30.52
N PRO A 118 -15.13 5.20 29.27
CA PRO A 118 -14.94 6.53 28.66
C PRO A 118 -16.26 7.30 28.55
N ALA A 119 -16.22 8.57 28.90
CA ALA A 119 -17.33 9.48 28.68
C ALA A 119 -17.47 9.83 27.17
N PHE A 120 -18.67 10.30 26.79
CA PHE A 120 -18.93 10.61 25.38
C PHE A 120 -18.03 11.73 24.82
N GLU A 121 -17.56 12.63 25.69
CA GLU A 121 -16.72 13.79 25.35
C GLU A 121 -15.22 13.48 25.37
N ASP A 122 -14.83 12.31 25.85
CA ASP A 122 -13.43 11.93 25.96
C ASP A 122 -12.80 11.67 24.58
N ASP A 123 -11.56 12.14 24.40
CA ASP A 123 -10.75 11.85 23.22
C ASP A 123 -10.03 10.49 23.37
N VAL A 124 -10.79 9.44 23.14
CA VAL A 124 -10.32 8.06 23.30
C VAL A 124 -9.52 7.61 22.08
N PRO A 125 -8.30 7.07 22.25
CA PRO A 125 -7.54 6.51 21.15
C PRO A 125 -8.29 5.34 20.51
N VAL A 126 -8.47 5.39 19.18
CA VAL A 126 -9.24 4.38 18.46
C VAL A 126 -8.31 3.29 17.91
N HIS A 127 -8.64 2.05 18.21
CA HIS A 127 -8.05 0.87 17.59
C HIS A 127 -9.05 0.22 16.65
N ILE A 128 -8.74 0.27 15.35
CA ILE A 128 -9.58 -0.33 14.31
C ILE A 128 -9.22 -1.80 14.15
N THR A 129 -10.24 -2.66 14.12
CA THR A 129 -10.08 -4.09 13.86
C THR A 129 -10.93 -4.47 12.65
N ASN A 130 -10.30 -4.69 11.51
CA ASN A 130 -10.96 -4.99 10.26
C ASN A 130 -10.74 -6.43 9.80
N GLY A 131 -11.66 -6.93 8.97
CA GLY A 131 -11.49 -8.18 8.25
C GLY A 131 -10.30 -8.13 7.26
N ARG A 132 -9.86 -9.30 6.79
CA ARG A 132 -8.66 -9.44 5.92
C ARG A 132 -8.66 -8.56 4.67
N PHE A 133 -9.83 -8.30 4.09
CA PHE A 133 -9.97 -7.44 2.90
C PHE A 133 -9.92 -5.96 3.30
N SER A 134 -10.76 -5.54 4.24
CA SER A 134 -10.88 -4.14 4.65
C SER A 134 -9.60 -3.61 5.31
N SER A 135 -8.86 -4.46 6.02
CA SER A 135 -7.57 -4.08 6.64
C SER A 135 -6.52 -3.63 5.63
N LEU A 136 -6.61 -4.06 4.37
CA LEU A 136 -5.70 -3.59 3.30
C LEU A 136 -5.91 -2.11 2.98
N PHE A 137 -7.10 -1.57 3.26
CA PHE A 137 -7.47 -0.18 2.99
C PHE A 137 -7.28 0.75 4.20
N GLU A 138 -6.93 0.22 5.37
CA GLU A 138 -6.62 1.03 6.56
C GLU A 138 -5.52 2.08 6.33
N PRO A 139 -4.43 1.82 5.57
CA PRO A 139 -3.45 2.84 5.28
C PRO A 139 -4.04 4.06 4.55
N ILE A 140 -5.03 3.82 3.67
CA ILE A 140 -5.73 4.89 2.96
C ILE A 140 -6.59 5.67 3.96
N LEU A 141 -7.34 4.97 4.82
CA LEU A 141 -8.14 5.62 5.86
C LEU A 141 -7.28 6.48 6.79
N LYS A 142 -6.13 5.98 7.23
CA LYS A 142 -5.19 6.72 8.09
C LYS A 142 -4.63 7.99 7.44
N MET A 143 -4.57 8.05 6.11
CA MET A 143 -4.17 9.26 5.37
C MET A 143 -5.22 10.38 5.46
N TYR A 144 -6.51 10.03 5.63
CA TYR A 144 -7.59 11.01 5.77
C TYR A 144 -7.80 11.40 7.22
N SER A 145 -8.30 10.50 8.02
CA SER A 145 -8.43 10.60 9.49
C SER A 145 -9.00 9.28 10.04
N LEU A 146 -8.65 8.95 11.26
CA LEU A 146 -9.33 7.87 11.97
C LEU A 146 -10.73 8.32 12.41
N PRO A 147 -11.73 7.42 12.42
CA PRO A 147 -13.05 7.73 12.99
C PRO A 147 -12.93 7.96 14.50
N ASN A 148 -13.83 8.74 15.11
CA ASN A 148 -13.89 8.89 16.56
C ASN A 148 -14.34 7.58 17.23
N TYR A 149 -14.09 7.44 18.53
CA TYR A 149 -14.43 6.24 19.30
C TYR A 149 -15.91 5.81 19.17
N ASN A 150 -16.83 6.79 19.15
CA ASN A 150 -18.27 6.56 18.99
C ASN A 150 -18.72 6.41 17.54
N ASP A 151 -17.80 6.51 16.58
CA ASP A 151 -18.11 6.44 15.15
C ASP A 151 -18.10 4.99 14.65
N LEU A 152 -18.87 4.78 13.58
CA LEU A 152 -18.82 3.53 12.83
C LEU A 152 -17.54 3.53 11.98
N ASP A 153 -16.82 2.41 11.95
CA ASP A 153 -15.68 2.26 11.05
C ASP A 153 -16.15 2.22 9.58
N PRO A 154 -15.82 3.23 8.77
CA PRO A 154 -16.25 3.29 7.38
C PRO A 154 -15.45 2.35 6.47
N THR A 155 -14.35 1.76 6.94
CA THR A 155 -13.40 1.01 6.11
C THR A 155 -14.06 -0.15 5.37
N GLN A 156 -14.96 -0.88 6.04
CA GLN A 156 -15.66 -2.03 5.45
C GLN A 156 -16.55 -1.63 4.26
N PHE A 157 -17.15 -0.45 4.34
CA PHE A 157 -18.03 0.08 3.29
C PHE A 157 -17.24 0.82 2.21
N PHE A 158 -16.20 1.55 2.60
CA PHE A 158 -15.35 2.31 1.69
C PHE A 158 -14.50 1.41 0.78
N ALA A 159 -13.92 0.34 1.32
CA ALA A 159 -12.96 -0.52 0.62
C ALA A 159 -13.44 -1.05 -0.75
N PRO A 160 -14.65 -1.64 -0.87
CA PRO A 160 -15.13 -2.16 -2.16
C PRO A 160 -15.39 -1.04 -3.18
N PHE A 161 -15.93 0.09 -2.76
CA PHE A 161 -16.14 1.23 -3.66
C PHE A 161 -14.84 1.83 -4.13
N PHE A 162 -13.86 2.00 -3.24
CA PHE A 162 -12.54 2.51 -3.61
C PHE A 162 -11.86 1.61 -4.64
N MET A 163 -11.89 0.29 -4.40
CA MET A 163 -11.34 -0.69 -5.33
C MET A 163 -12.01 -0.60 -6.70
N LEU A 164 -13.34 -0.52 -6.72
CA LEU A 164 -14.12 -0.44 -7.95
C LEU A 164 -13.84 0.85 -8.72
N PHE A 165 -13.88 2.01 -8.05
CA PHE A 165 -13.59 3.29 -8.69
C PHE A 165 -12.15 3.39 -9.17
N PHE A 166 -11.19 2.87 -8.42
CA PHE A 166 -9.80 2.80 -8.86
C PHE A 166 -9.69 2.01 -10.18
N GLY A 167 -10.34 0.83 -10.23
CA GLY A 167 -10.39 0.01 -11.43
C GLY A 167 -11.04 0.72 -12.62
N LEU A 168 -12.17 1.40 -12.38
CA LEU A 168 -12.89 2.17 -13.41
C LEU A 168 -12.09 3.38 -13.92
N CYS A 169 -11.46 4.13 -13.00
CA CYS A 169 -10.67 5.31 -13.36
C CYS A 169 -9.42 4.95 -14.18
N MET A 170 -8.77 3.84 -13.85
CA MET A 170 -7.62 3.37 -14.63
C MET A 170 -8.05 2.72 -15.94
N GLY A 171 -9.12 1.91 -15.92
CA GLY A 171 -9.83 1.34 -17.05
C GLY A 171 -8.97 0.59 -18.08
N ASP A 172 -7.77 0.12 -17.72
CA ASP A 172 -6.81 -0.49 -18.64
C ASP A 172 -6.18 -1.76 -18.06
N ALA A 173 -6.36 -2.89 -18.73
CA ALA A 173 -5.88 -4.18 -18.24
C ALA A 173 -4.34 -4.29 -18.26
N GLY A 174 -3.65 -3.62 -19.18
CA GLY A 174 -2.19 -3.61 -19.26
C GLY A 174 -1.56 -2.87 -18.08
N TYR A 175 -2.06 -1.67 -17.75
CA TYR A 175 -1.61 -0.93 -16.56
C TYR A 175 -2.02 -1.65 -15.27
N GLY A 176 -3.19 -2.28 -15.23
CA GLY A 176 -3.59 -3.15 -14.12
C GLY A 176 -2.60 -4.28 -13.86
N LEU A 177 -2.10 -4.93 -14.92
CA LEU A 177 -1.06 -5.96 -14.83
C LEU A 177 0.25 -5.40 -14.26
N LEU A 178 0.67 -4.21 -14.68
CA LEU A 178 1.86 -3.56 -14.14
C LEU A 178 1.71 -3.27 -12.65
N ILE A 179 0.57 -2.73 -12.21
CA ILE A 179 0.28 -2.47 -10.80
C ILE A 179 0.31 -3.78 -9.99
N LEU A 180 -0.28 -4.85 -10.53
CA LEU A 180 -0.29 -6.17 -9.89
C LEU A 180 1.15 -6.72 -9.74
N LEU A 181 1.98 -6.60 -10.76
CA LEU A 181 3.39 -7.05 -10.72
C LEU A 181 4.19 -6.24 -9.69
N VAL A 182 4.03 -4.91 -9.66
CA VAL A 182 4.64 -4.05 -8.63
C VAL A 182 4.16 -4.48 -7.25
N GLY A 183 2.86 -4.70 -7.06
CA GLY A 183 2.28 -5.19 -5.82
C GLY A 183 2.90 -6.52 -5.38
N LEU A 184 3.09 -7.46 -6.31
CA LEU A 184 3.73 -8.75 -6.04
C LEU A 184 5.19 -8.61 -5.59
N ILE A 185 5.93 -7.68 -6.18
CA ILE A 185 7.32 -7.39 -5.79
C ILE A 185 7.35 -6.76 -4.39
N LEU A 186 6.47 -5.81 -4.10
CA LEU A 186 6.38 -5.17 -2.78
C LEU A 186 5.94 -6.16 -1.70
N ALA A 187 4.99 -7.04 -1.99
CA ALA A 187 4.50 -8.04 -1.05
C ALA A 187 5.58 -9.06 -0.63
N ARG A 188 6.66 -9.21 -1.42
CA ARG A 188 7.82 -10.05 -1.09
C ARG A 188 8.89 -9.34 -0.26
N LYS A 189 8.77 -8.04 -0.01
CA LYS A 189 9.71 -7.28 0.83
C LYS A 189 9.58 -7.71 2.29
N PRO A 190 10.67 -7.70 3.09
CA PRO A 190 10.64 -8.13 4.50
C PRO A 190 9.86 -7.16 5.41
N ALA A 191 9.79 -5.86 5.07
CA ALA A 191 9.09 -4.86 5.86
C ALA A 191 7.57 -5.08 5.82
N GLU A 192 6.95 -5.21 6.99
CA GLU A 192 5.50 -5.48 7.13
C GLU A 192 4.63 -4.39 6.48
N GLU A 193 5.00 -3.13 6.63
CA GLU A 193 4.30 -2.03 5.98
C GLU A 193 4.31 -2.17 4.45
N MET A 194 5.46 -2.51 3.87
CA MET A 194 5.59 -2.72 2.43
C MET A 194 4.78 -3.92 1.93
N LYS A 195 4.64 -4.97 2.75
CA LYS A 195 3.76 -6.10 2.44
C LYS A 195 2.29 -5.69 2.40
N GLY A 196 1.86 -4.83 3.33
CA GLY A 196 0.51 -4.27 3.34
C GLY A 196 0.19 -3.51 2.06
N TYR A 197 1.04 -2.55 1.70
CA TYR A 197 0.91 -1.80 0.43
C TYR A 197 1.01 -2.71 -0.79
N GLY A 198 1.87 -3.73 -0.76
CA GLY A 198 1.99 -4.71 -1.84
C GLY A 198 0.69 -5.48 -2.07
N LYS A 199 0.05 -5.97 -1.01
CA LYS A 199 -1.24 -6.65 -1.09
C LYS A 199 -2.35 -5.73 -1.59
N LEU A 200 -2.41 -4.49 -1.10
CA LEU A 200 -3.34 -3.47 -1.58
C LEU A 200 -3.17 -3.24 -3.09
N ALA A 201 -1.93 -3.02 -3.55
CA ALA A 201 -1.62 -2.84 -4.96
C ALA A 201 -2.03 -4.05 -5.82
N MET A 202 -1.88 -5.28 -5.31
CA MET A 202 -2.34 -6.49 -6.01
C MET A 202 -3.86 -6.49 -6.19
N TRP A 203 -4.63 -6.13 -5.16
CA TRP A 203 -6.09 -6.05 -5.25
C TRP A 203 -6.55 -4.93 -6.20
N LEU A 204 -5.94 -3.75 -6.11
CA LEU A 204 -6.22 -2.63 -7.02
C LEU A 204 -5.84 -2.95 -8.46
N GLY A 205 -4.67 -3.57 -8.67
CA GLY A 205 -4.25 -4.05 -9.99
C GLY A 205 -5.20 -5.10 -10.56
N GLY A 206 -5.65 -6.05 -9.74
CA GLY A 206 -6.65 -7.05 -10.11
C GLY A 206 -7.98 -6.41 -10.54
N ALA A 207 -8.50 -5.46 -9.77
CA ALA A 207 -9.71 -4.71 -10.13
C ALA A 207 -9.53 -3.93 -11.44
N THR A 208 -8.36 -3.30 -11.63
CA THR A 208 -8.03 -2.58 -12.87
C THR A 208 -7.99 -3.51 -14.08
N ILE A 209 -7.43 -4.72 -13.93
CA ILE A 209 -7.45 -5.73 -15.01
C ILE A 209 -8.90 -6.09 -15.38
N VAL A 210 -9.75 -6.37 -14.39
CA VAL A 210 -11.15 -6.71 -14.62
C VAL A 210 -11.89 -5.57 -15.33
N CYS A 211 -11.73 -4.33 -14.85
CA CYS A 211 -12.35 -3.16 -15.47
C CYS A 211 -11.78 -2.91 -16.89
N GLY A 212 -10.47 -3.02 -17.08
CA GLY A 212 -9.81 -2.85 -18.37
C GLY A 212 -10.23 -3.91 -19.40
N LEU A 213 -10.41 -5.15 -18.96
CA LEU A 213 -10.99 -6.20 -19.82
C LEU A 213 -12.46 -5.94 -20.14
N ALA A 214 -13.23 -5.41 -19.19
CA ALA A 214 -14.63 -5.05 -19.41
C ALA A 214 -14.77 -3.87 -20.39
N THR A 215 -13.85 -2.91 -20.37
CA THR A 215 -13.79 -1.79 -21.33
C THR A 215 -13.18 -2.17 -22.66
N GLY A 216 -12.40 -3.25 -22.70
CA GLY A 216 -11.65 -3.66 -23.89
C GLY A 216 -10.39 -2.81 -24.16
N THR A 217 -9.77 -2.26 -23.11
CA THR A 217 -8.53 -1.47 -23.22
C THR A 217 -7.33 -2.18 -22.62
N VAL A 218 -6.23 -2.26 -23.37
CA VAL A 218 -4.96 -2.86 -22.96
C VAL A 218 -3.81 -1.98 -23.43
N PHE A 219 -3.02 -1.43 -22.49
CA PHE A 219 -1.92 -0.49 -22.76
C PHE A 219 -2.32 0.69 -23.66
N GLY A 220 -3.51 1.25 -23.44
CA GLY A 220 -4.04 2.36 -24.21
C GLY A 220 -4.57 1.97 -25.59
N ILE A 221 -4.52 0.70 -25.95
CA ILE A 221 -5.06 0.20 -27.23
C ILE A 221 -6.52 -0.24 -26.99
N ASP A 222 -7.45 0.36 -27.72
CA ASP A 222 -8.85 -0.05 -27.73
C ASP A 222 -9.00 -1.31 -28.62
N LEU A 223 -9.29 -2.44 -28.00
CA LEU A 223 -9.46 -3.71 -28.68
C LEU A 223 -10.67 -3.73 -29.61
N THR A 224 -11.66 -2.86 -29.37
CA THR A 224 -12.86 -2.80 -30.24
C THR A 224 -12.57 -2.18 -31.60
N GLN A 225 -11.53 -1.36 -31.70
CA GLN A 225 -11.09 -0.77 -32.97
C GLN A 225 -10.19 -1.71 -33.79
N GLN A 226 -9.76 -2.84 -33.20
CA GLN A 226 -8.91 -3.81 -33.88
C GLN A 226 -9.75 -4.88 -34.58
N ASP A 227 -9.34 -5.27 -35.79
CA ASP A 227 -10.02 -6.30 -36.58
C ASP A 227 -9.44 -7.70 -36.39
N TRP A 228 -9.01 -8.02 -35.17
CA TRP A 228 -8.52 -9.35 -34.84
C TRP A 228 -9.66 -10.36 -34.78
N ALA A 229 -9.52 -11.48 -35.50
CA ALA A 229 -10.57 -12.49 -35.65
C ALA A 229 -11.06 -13.06 -34.29
N PHE A 230 -10.19 -13.17 -33.30
CA PHE A 230 -10.53 -13.71 -31.98
C PHE A 230 -11.30 -12.71 -31.08
N ILE A 231 -11.25 -11.41 -31.40
CA ILE A 231 -11.95 -10.36 -30.65
C ILE A 231 -13.36 -10.13 -31.18
N GLN A 232 -13.62 -10.41 -32.46
CA GLN A 232 -14.90 -10.18 -33.12
C GLN A 232 -16.11 -10.70 -32.31
N PRO A 233 -16.12 -11.95 -31.79
CA PRO A 233 -17.26 -12.48 -31.05
C PRO A 233 -17.48 -11.81 -29.69
N ILE A 234 -16.45 -11.14 -29.12
CA ILE A 234 -16.46 -10.55 -27.78
C ILE A 234 -16.76 -9.04 -27.83
N LYS A 235 -16.52 -8.39 -28.99
CA LYS A 235 -16.77 -6.94 -29.17
C LYS A 235 -18.10 -6.44 -28.59
N PRO A 236 -19.25 -7.13 -28.78
CA PRO A 236 -20.55 -6.63 -28.28
C PRO A 236 -20.66 -6.58 -26.75
N PHE A 237 -19.77 -7.27 -26.03
CA PHE A 237 -19.79 -7.34 -24.57
C PHE A 237 -18.92 -6.29 -23.88
N PHE A 238 -18.09 -5.55 -24.63
CA PHE A 238 -17.29 -4.49 -24.05
C PHE A 238 -18.15 -3.30 -23.63
N LEU A 239 -17.90 -2.78 -22.43
CA LEU A 239 -18.58 -1.63 -21.84
C LEU A 239 -18.03 -0.32 -22.38
N ASN A 240 -18.03 -0.16 -23.69
CA ASN A 240 -17.60 1.05 -24.38
C ASN A 240 -18.59 1.40 -25.51
N ASP A 241 -18.39 2.55 -26.16
CA ASP A 241 -19.29 3.06 -27.19
C ASP A 241 -19.34 2.17 -28.43
N ASN A 242 -18.26 1.44 -28.72
CA ASN A 242 -18.13 0.53 -29.85
C ASN A 242 -18.62 -0.91 -29.55
N GLY A 243 -18.82 -1.24 -28.28
CA GLY A 243 -19.35 -2.55 -27.82
C GLY A 243 -20.83 -2.48 -27.55
N VAL A 244 -21.22 -2.20 -26.31
CA VAL A 244 -22.63 -2.09 -25.89
C VAL A 244 -23.35 -0.91 -26.59
N GLY A 245 -22.59 0.09 -27.00
CA GLY A 245 -23.13 1.33 -27.58
C GLY A 245 -23.51 2.37 -26.50
N PRO A 246 -23.81 3.62 -26.92
CA PRO A 246 -24.13 4.69 -25.99
C PRO A 246 -25.47 4.45 -25.31
N ILE A 247 -25.49 4.64 -23.97
CA ILE A 247 -26.68 4.56 -23.12
C ILE A 247 -27.19 5.97 -22.86
N PHE A 248 -28.39 6.31 -23.28
CA PHE A 248 -28.96 7.67 -23.23
C PHE A 248 -28.05 8.75 -23.87
N GLY A 249 -27.23 8.38 -24.86
CA GLY A 249 -26.29 9.29 -25.52
C GLY A 249 -24.95 9.49 -24.76
N TYR A 250 -24.73 8.77 -23.70
CA TYR A 250 -23.48 8.79 -22.88
C TYR A 250 -22.74 7.48 -22.97
N SER A 251 -21.44 7.52 -22.76
CA SER A 251 -20.61 6.32 -22.66
C SER A 251 -21.12 5.37 -21.57
N PRO A 252 -21.21 4.04 -21.82
CA PRO A 252 -21.64 3.06 -20.81
C PRO A 252 -20.86 3.12 -19.50
N MET A 253 -19.54 3.40 -19.58
CA MET A 253 -18.70 3.55 -18.41
C MET A 253 -19.07 4.77 -17.58
N MET A 254 -19.40 5.88 -18.22
CA MET A 254 -19.86 7.09 -17.53
C MET A 254 -21.17 6.84 -16.79
N VAL A 255 -22.14 6.20 -17.44
CA VAL A 255 -23.42 5.85 -16.82
C VAL A 255 -23.22 4.92 -15.63
N LEU A 256 -22.37 3.89 -15.79
CA LEU A 256 -22.04 2.93 -14.73
C LEU A 256 -21.39 3.63 -13.52
N SER A 257 -20.41 4.50 -13.75
CA SER A 257 -19.73 5.22 -12.68
C SER A 257 -20.66 6.17 -11.91
N VAL A 258 -21.60 6.84 -12.61
CA VAL A 258 -22.61 7.69 -11.97
C VAL A 258 -23.57 6.86 -11.11
N ILE A 259 -24.01 5.70 -11.60
CA ILE A 259 -24.90 4.82 -10.82
C ILE A 259 -24.19 4.34 -9.56
N ILE A 260 -22.94 3.86 -9.67
CA ILE A 260 -22.16 3.40 -8.53
C ILE A 260 -21.94 4.55 -7.53
N GLY A 261 -21.62 5.75 -8.02
CA GLY A 261 -21.46 6.95 -7.19
C GLY A 261 -22.73 7.31 -6.44
N LEU A 262 -23.89 7.24 -7.10
CA LEU A 262 -25.18 7.45 -6.47
C LEU A 262 -25.44 6.45 -5.34
N VAL A 263 -25.20 5.16 -5.59
CA VAL A 263 -25.33 4.10 -4.58
C VAL A 263 -24.40 4.37 -3.39
N GLN A 264 -23.14 4.78 -3.65
CA GLN A 264 -22.18 5.11 -2.57
C GLN A 264 -22.66 6.29 -1.72
N VAL A 265 -23.17 7.36 -2.34
CA VAL A 265 -23.70 8.53 -1.62
C VAL A 265 -24.90 8.15 -0.77
N ILE A 266 -25.85 7.37 -1.32
CA ILE A 266 -27.01 6.88 -0.58
C ILE A 266 -26.56 6.03 0.61
N LEU A 267 -25.62 5.11 0.41
CA LEU A 267 -25.07 4.30 1.50
C LEU A 267 -24.42 5.18 2.58
N GLY A 268 -23.64 6.17 2.19
CA GLY A 268 -23.04 7.13 3.13
C GLY A 268 -24.08 7.90 3.95
N MET A 269 -25.19 8.31 3.33
CA MET A 269 -26.30 8.96 4.05
C MET A 269 -26.98 8.00 5.03
N ILE A 270 -27.21 6.73 4.64
CA ILE A 270 -27.77 5.71 5.53
C ILE A 270 -26.86 5.48 6.73
N LEU A 271 -25.55 5.32 6.51
CA LEU A 271 -24.57 5.13 7.59
C LEU A 271 -24.54 6.32 8.55
N LYS A 272 -24.61 7.56 8.02
CA LYS A 272 -24.71 8.78 8.82
C LYS A 272 -25.99 8.80 9.65
N GLY A 273 -27.12 8.41 9.08
CA GLY A 273 -28.39 8.28 9.79
C GLY A 273 -28.33 7.23 10.90
N CYS A 274 -27.78 6.05 10.62
CA CYS A 274 -27.60 5.00 11.63
C CYS A 274 -26.70 5.47 12.79
N LYS A 275 -25.61 6.21 12.50
CA LYS A 275 -24.77 6.84 13.52
C LYS A 275 -25.57 7.84 14.38
N ALA A 276 -26.34 8.71 13.76
CA ALA A 276 -27.15 9.70 14.48
C ALA A 276 -28.17 9.04 15.41
N ILE A 277 -28.86 8.00 14.94
CA ILE A 277 -29.81 7.24 15.75
C ILE A 277 -29.09 6.53 16.92
N LYS A 278 -27.92 5.96 16.69
CA LYS A 278 -27.14 5.29 17.74
C LYS A 278 -26.69 6.27 18.84
N ASN A 279 -26.24 7.48 18.47
CA ASN A 279 -25.64 8.42 19.41
C ASN A 279 -26.67 9.33 20.08
N TYR A 280 -27.75 9.70 19.39
CA TYR A 280 -28.74 10.69 19.87
C TYR A 280 -30.14 10.09 20.03
N GLY A 281 -30.35 8.83 19.62
CA GLY A 281 -31.65 8.18 19.69
C GLY A 281 -32.59 8.59 18.56
N TRP A 282 -33.76 7.90 18.50
CA TRP A 282 -34.86 8.25 17.62
C TRP A 282 -35.67 9.39 18.25
N PRO A 283 -35.85 10.60 17.62
CA PRO A 283 -36.07 10.86 16.19
C PRO A 283 -35.02 11.77 15.50
N TYR A 284 -33.78 11.55 15.64
CA TYR A 284 -32.77 12.36 14.94
C TYR A 284 -32.41 11.79 13.54
#